data_487675beb6ab4af9433b6888a5c35ba4
#
_entry.id   487675beb6ab4af9433b6888a5c35ba4
#
_cell.length_a   1.000
_cell.length_b   1.000
_cell.length_c   1.000
_cell.angle_alpha   90.00
_cell.angle_beta   90.00
_cell.angle_gamma   90.00
#
_symmetry.space_group_name_H-M   'P 1'
#
loop_
_entity.id
_entity.type
_entity.pdbx_description
1 polymer ?
#
loop_
_entity_poly.entity_id
_entity_poly.type
_entity_poly.pdbx_seq_one_letter_code
_entity_poly.pdbx_strand_id
1 'polypeptide(L)'
;MFFTVDGGRKWTKLAGGTPTISFRDLAIQRRESDLVGATFGRGFWVLDDYTPLREVDESSLQEAALLFTPRKALWYIERQNMGSRREKKASQGNGYYAADNPPFGAVLTYYLKDGLKTRTQIRRGEEAKRIEKGQDTPFAGWDALDAEKREREPAVILTIRDAKGDVVRRLYGPTTAGMHRVAWDLRLPAEEAVGTKPSYAYAKPQAPEGFMVGPGRYTVTLSKRHDGKTTKLAGPVDLDVVPLRKGGALKGAEPKVVAAFWKRIAVLSRSMSAASQSLKDAHARLDRLELALDRSQAAPEGLDDELDALRKTLDGLRTSMYGSPTKGELNKWGPHTVSARLSFAAEGTRGSTYGPTPEHEKSLRLAEKGFGEIRSRLNQFLTKDLPAFEKRLQASGAPWSAGQPVP
;
A
#
# COMPACT_ATOMS: atom_id res chain seq x y z
N MET A 1 -22.79 -27.27 7.16
CA MET A 1 -23.81 -26.38 6.57
C MET A 1 -23.78 -26.56 5.07
N PHE A 2 -24.95 -26.50 4.42
CA PHE A 2 -25.09 -26.60 2.96
C PHE A 2 -25.96 -25.44 2.48
N PHE A 3 -25.76 -25.02 1.27
CA PHE A 3 -26.57 -23.99 0.62
C PHE A 3 -26.96 -24.42 -0.80
N THR A 4 -28.02 -23.84 -1.30
CA THR A 4 -28.52 -24.04 -2.66
C THR A 4 -28.83 -22.68 -3.29
N VAL A 5 -28.64 -22.54 -4.59
CA VAL A 5 -28.96 -21.33 -5.38
C VAL A 5 -29.99 -21.61 -6.49
N ASP A 6 -30.49 -22.85 -6.55
CA ASP A 6 -31.40 -23.36 -7.60
C ASP A 6 -32.72 -23.92 -7.04
N GLY A 7 -33.13 -23.50 -5.83
CA GLY A 7 -34.36 -23.94 -5.20
C GLY A 7 -34.28 -25.35 -4.62
N GLY A 8 -33.11 -25.84 -4.27
CA GLY A 8 -32.92 -27.12 -3.59
C GLY A 8 -32.61 -28.30 -4.52
N ARG A 9 -32.41 -28.07 -5.80
CA ARG A 9 -32.05 -29.13 -6.77
C ARG A 9 -30.66 -29.66 -6.53
N LYS A 10 -29.71 -28.75 -6.22
CA LYS A 10 -28.32 -29.06 -5.90
C LYS A 10 -27.90 -28.38 -4.60
N TRP A 11 -27.25 -29.14 -3.73
CA TRP A 11 -26.77 -28.67 -2.45
C TRP A 11 -25.24 -28.64 -2.43
N THR A 12 -24.67 -27.48 -2.13
CA THR A 12 -23.21 -27.29 -2.04
C THR A 12 -22.82 -27.14 -0.57
N LYS A 13 -21.80 -27.87 -0.14
CA LYS A 13 -21.27 -27.75 1.22
C LYS A 13 -20.57 -26.41 1.39
N LEU A 14 -20.97 -25.64 2.38
CA LEU A 14 -20.27 -24.45 2.80
C LEU A 14 -19.00 -24.86 3.55
N ALA A 15 -17.85 -24.70 2.93
CA ALA A 15 -16.53 -25.02 3.47
C ALA A 15 -15.76 -23.71 3.79
N GLY A 16 -14.53 -23.82 4.34
CA GLY A 16 -13.70 -22.64 4.62
C GLY A 16 -14.00 -22.00 5.97
N GLY A 17 -13.71 -22.70 7.06
CA GLY A 17 -13.87 -22.18 8.43
C GLY A 17 -15.18 -22.53 9.11
N THR A 18 -16.12 -23.18 8.40
CA THR A 18 -17.33 -23.72 9.01
C THR A 18 -16.99 -24.87 9.95
N PRO A 19 -17.37 -24.82 11.24
CA PRO A 19 -17.03 -25.85 12.19
C PRO A 19 -17.79 -27.17 11.92
N THR A 20 -17.16 -28.29 12.28
CA THR A 20 -17.78 -29.62 12.25
C THR A 20 -18.66 -29.83 13.50
N ILE A 21 -19.73 -29.06 13.61
CA ILE A 21 -20.64 -29.12 14.74
C ILE A 21 -22.10 -28.96 14.24
N SER A 22 -23.05 -29.42 15.02
CA SER A 22 -24.47 -29.21 14.70
C SER A 22 -24.85 -27.75 14.81
N PHE A 23 -25.39 -27.19 13.74
CA PHE A 23 -26.09 -25.90 13.77
C PHE A 23 -27.53 -26.14 14.21
N ARG A 24 -27.98 -25.39 15.19
CA ARG A 24 -29.32 -25.51 15.78
C ARG A 24 -30.31 -24.52 15.19
N ASP A 25 -29.80 -23.35 14.82
CA ASP A 25 -30.60 -22.29 14.23
C ASP A 25 -29.78 -21.44 13.26
N LEU A 26 -30.48 -20.80 12.31
CA LEU A 26 -29.92 -19.93 11.30
C LEU A 26 -30.75 -18.66 11.22
N ALA A 27 -30.11 -17.54 11.33
CA ALA A 27 -30.71 -16.21 11.15
C ALA A 27 -29.98 -15.39 10.07
N ILE A 28 -30.76 -14.67 9.27
CA ILE A 28 -30.21 -13.74 8.26
C ILE A 28 -30.31 -12.32 8.78
N GLN A 29 -29.17 -11.68 8.98
CA GLN A 29 -29.10 -10.26 9.23
C GLN A 29 -29.20 -9.53 7.88
N ARG A 30 -30.39 -9.00 7.58
CA ARG A 30 -30.72 -8.50 6.21
C ARG A 30 -30.05 -7.20 5.82
N ARG A 31 -29.70 -6.34 6.79
CA ARG A 31 -29.08 -5.03 6.51
C ARG A 31 -27.68 -5.19 5.93
N GLU A 32 -26.88 -6.09 6.53
CA GLU A 32 -25.49 -6.34 6.12
C GLU A 32 -25.35 -7.61 5.27
N SER A 33 -26.44 -8.35 5.04
CA SER A 33 -26.44 -9.64 4.33
C SER A 33 -25.52 -10.67 4.99
N ASP A 34 -25.57 -10.75 6.33
CA ASP A 34 -24.79 -11.72 7.08
C ASP A 34 -25.66 -12.96 7.43
N LEU A 35 -25.04 -14.13 7.43
CA LEU A 35 -25.66 -15.37 7.88
C LEU A 35 -25.12 -15.73 9.26
N VAL A 36 -25.99 -15.75 10.25
CA VAL A 36 -25.65 -16.10 11.64
C VAL A 36 -26.11 -17.52 11.93
N GLY A 37 -25.18 -18.36 12.35
CA GLY A 37 -25.47 -19.75 12.73
C GLY A 37 -25.23 -19.97 14.23
N ALA A 38 -26.28 -20.41 14.95
CA ALA A 38 -26.16 -20.84 16.34
C ALA A 38 -25.75 -22.32 16.37
N THR A 39 -24.68 -22.63 17.13
CA THR A 39 -24.14 -23.99 17.23
C THR A 39 -24.45 -24.63 18.57
N PHE A 40 -24.38 -25.94 18.63
CA PHE A 40 -24.50 -26.66 19.88
C PHE A 40 -23.21 -26.58 20.70
N GLY A 41 -23.22 -25.70 21.72
CA GLY A 41 -22.14 -25.60 22.70
C GLY A 41 -20.87 -24.82 22.27
N ARG A 42 -20.86 -24.25 21.04
CA ARG A 42 -19.69 -23.43 20.57
C ARG A 42 -20.05 -22.02 20.13
N GLY A 43 -21.09 -21.43 20.67
CA GLY A 43 -21.53 -20.09 20.39
C GLY A 43 -22.09 -19.87 19.00
N PHE A 44 -21.85 -18.67 18.45
CA PHE A 44 -22.36 -18.23 17.16
C PHE A 44 -21.25 -18.19 16.12
N TRP A 45 -21.63 -18.46 14.89
CA TRP A 45 -20.78 -18.28 13.70
C TRP A 45 -21.45 -17.30 12.76
N VAL A 46 -20.66 -16.39 12.20
CA VAL A 46 -21.15 -15.39 11.28
C VAL A 46 -20.40 -15.53 9.96
N LEU A 47 -21.14 -15.68 8.88
CA LEU A 47 -20.62 -15.48 7.54
C LEU A 47 -20.98 -14.06 7.12
N ASP A 48 -20.01 -13.18 7.17
CA ASP A 48 -20.16 -11.79 6.73
C ASP A 48 -20.40 -11.77 5.22
N ASP A 49 -21.38 -10.99 4.79
CA ASP A 49 -21.70 -10.75 3.40
C ASP A 49 -21.78 -12.00 2.52
N TYR A 50 -22.91 -12.67 2.57
CA TYR A 50 -23.19 -13.84 1.72
C TYR A 50 -23.67 -13.46 0.30
N THR A 51 -23.72 -12.16 -0.07
CA THR A 51 -24.23 -11.72 -1.37
C THR A 51 -23.50 -12.34 -2.57
N PRO A 52 -22.16 -12.59 -2.53
CA PRO A 52 -21.50 -13.30 -3.60
C PRO A 52 -22.07 -14.69 -3.90
N LEU A 53 -22.63 -15.38 -2.90
CA LEU A 53 -23.26 -16.71 -3.11
C LEU A 53 -24.56 -16.63 -3.92
N ARG A 54 -25.19 -15.46 -4.01
CA ARG A 54 -26.38 -15.25 -4.84
C ARG A 54 -26.07 -15.09 -6.32
N GLU A 55 -24.83 -14.71 -6.64
CA GLU A 55 -24.34 -14.48 -8.00
C GLU A 55 -23.68 -15.76 -8.61
N VAL A 56 -23.62 -16.85 -7.81
CA VAL A 56 -22.97 -18.11 -8.23
C VAL A 56 -24.03 -19.08 -8.75
N ASP A 57 -23.80 -19.59 -9.95
CA ASP A 57 -24.47 -20.74 -10.52
C ASP A 57 -23.46 -21.74 -11.12
N GLU A 58 -23.95 -22.86 -11.64
CA GLU A 58 -23.06 -23.87 -12.26
C GLU A 58 -22.32 -23.36 -13.46
N SER A 59 -22.92 -22.48 -14.25
CA SER A 59 -22.32 -21.93 -15.47
C SER A 59 -21.22 -20.92 -15.12
N SER A 60 -21.48 -20.05 -14.16
CA SER A 60 -20.51 -19.03 -13.72
C SER A 60 -19.25 -19.63 -13.11
N LEU A 61 -19.36 -20.77 -12.40
CA LEU A 61 -18.20 -21.48 -11.86
C LEU A 61 -17.34 -22.18 -12.92
N GLN A 62 -17.80 -22.27 -14.18
CA GLN A 62 -16.98 -22.76 -15.29
C GLN A 62 -16.12 -21.66 -15.92
N GLU A 63 -16.40 -20.40 -15.63
CA GLU A 63 -15.57 -19.29 -16.09
C GLU A 63 -14.19 -19.29 -15.40
N ALA A 64 -13.19 -18.79 -16.12
CA ALA A 64 -11.81 -18.73 -15.59
C ALA A 64 -11.70 -17.91 -14.31
N ALA A 65 -12.51 -16.88 -14.17
CA ALA A 65 -12.58 -16.05 -12.97
C ALA A 65 -13.88 -15.23 -12.93
N LEU A 66 -14.34 -14.94 -11.70
CA LEU A 66 -15.47 -14.03 -11.43
C LEU A 66 -15.00 -12.91 -10.50
N LEU A 67 -15.58 -11.74 -10.66
CA LEU A 67 -15.47 -10.63 -9.71
C LEU A 67 -16.88 -10.23 -9.30
N PHE A 68 -17.21 -10.42 -8.02
CA PHE A 68 -18.53 -10.18 -7.48
C PHE A 68 -18.76 -8.70 -7.18
N THR A 69 -20.02 -8.28 -7.25
CA THR A 69 -20.41 -6.91 -6.90
C THR A 69 -20.22 -6.66 -5.40
N PRO A 70 -19.34 -5.72 -5.01
CA PRO A 70 -19.10 -5.47 -3.60
C PRO A 70 -20.24 -4.67 -2.98
N ARG A 71 -20.43 -4.82 -1.66
CA ARG A 71 -21.32 -3.95 -0.89
C ARG A 71 -20.80 -2.50 -0.90
N LYS A 72 -21.69 -1.55 -0.60
CA LYS A 72 -21.29 -0.16 -0.32
C LYS A 72 -20.32 -0.14 0.85
N ALA A 73 -19.19 0.52 0.67
CA ALA A 73 -18.19 0.70 1.72
C ALA A 73 -18.52 1.96 2.53
N LEU A 74 -18.43 1.85 3.85
CA LEU A 74 -18.69 2.96 4.76
C LEU A 74 -17.42 3.76 5.00
N TRP A 75 -17.50 5.07 4.78
CA TRP A 75 -16.40 6.01 4.98
C TRP A 75 -16.44 6.59 6.38
N TYR A 76 -15.53 6.15 7.24
CA TYR A 76 -15.35 6.64 8.62
C TYR A 76 -13.94 6.30 9.10
N ILE A 77 -13.51 6.92 10.19
CA ILE A 77 -12.27 6.54 10.88
C ILE A 77 -12.62 5.52 11.95
N GLU A 78 -11.97 4.35 11.89
CA GLU A 78 -12.13 3.32 12.90
C GLU A 78 -11.70 3.83 14.28
N ARG A 79 -12.53 3.57 15.28
CA ARG A 79 -12.20 3.87 16.67
C ARG A 79 -11.27 2.78 17.20
N GLN A 80 -10.15 3.20 17.76
CA GLN A 80 -9.30 2.31 18.53
C GLN A 80 -9.79 2.26 19.98
N ASN A 81 -9.78 1.05 20.56
CA ASN A 81 -10.10 0.89 21.98
C ASN A 81 -9.07 1.63 22.83
N MET A 82 -9.56 2.25 23.93
CA MET A 82 -8.69 2.87 24.92
C MET A 82 -7.90 1.79 25.67
N GLY A 83 -6.61 1.99 25.86
CA GLY A 83 -5.72 1.02 26.50
C GLY A 83 -4.53 0.65 25.60
N SER A 84 -4.08 -0.59 25.64
CA SER A 84 -2.94 -1.05 24.85
C SER A 84 -3.25 -1.09 23.36
N ARG A 85 -2.39 -0.48 22.54
CA ARG A 85 -2.45 -0.60 21.08
C ARG A 85 -2.19 -2.03 20.58
N ARG A 86 -1.70 -2.91 21.46
CA ARG A 86 -1.31 -4.29 21.12
C ARG A 86 -2.38 -5.31 21.48
N GLU A 87 -3.31 -4.97 22.36
CA GLU A 87 -4.33 -5.90 22.85
C GLU A 87 -5.71 -5.55 22.28
N LYS A 88 -6.31 -6.48 21.55
CA LYS A 88 -7.65 -6.32 20.94
C LYS A 88 -8.74 -6.06 21.99
N LYS A 89 -8.56 -6.56 23.22
CA LYS A 89 -9.48 -6.42 24.35
C LYS A 89 -9.32 -5.10 25.12
N ALA A 90 -8.27 -4.34 24.86
CA ALA A 90 -7.91 -3.14 25.61
C ALA A 90 -7.85 -3.43 27.13
N SER A 91 -8.48 -2.58 27.95
CA SER A 91 -8.51 -2.71 29.42
C SER A 91 -9.64 -3.58 29.97
N GLN A 92 -10.33 -4.37 29.15
CA GLN A 92 -11.54 -5.11 29.57
C GLN A 92 -11.23 -6.40 30.35
N GLY A 93 -9.96 -6.77 30.47
CA GLY A 93 -9.52 -7.94 31.25
C GLY A 93 -9.66 -9.28 30.52
N ASN A 94 -9.06 -10.32 31.09
CA ASN A 94 -8.94 -11.64 30.47
C ASN A 94 -10.27 -12.40 30.32
N GLY A 95 -11.23 -12.16 31.20
CA GLY A 95 -12.53 -12.82 31.16
C GLY A 95 -13.47 -12.30 30.06
N TYR A 96 -13.15 -11.21 29.40
CA TYR A 96 -13.97 -10.64 28.33
C TYR A 96 -13.63 -11.26 26.99
N TYR A 97 -14.65 -11.84 26.32
CA TYR A 97 -14.50 -12.36 24.97
C TYR A 97 -14.68 -11.26 23.94
N ALA A 98 -13.75 -11.14 23.00
CA ALA A 98 -13.86 -10.26 21.85
C ALA A 98 -13.48 -11.02 20.57
N ALA A 99 -14.37 -11.05 19.60
CA ALA A 99 -14.08 -11.50 18.24
C ALA A 99 -13.53 -10.35 17.39
N ASP A 100 -12.81 -10.70 16.32
CA ASP A 100 -12.38 -9.72 15.35
C ASP A 100 -13.58 -9.15 14.59
N ASN A 101 -13.53 -7.84 14.30
CA ASN A 101 -14.48 -7.24 13.37
C ASN A 101 -14.20 -7.74 11.94
N PRO A 102 -15.21 -7.70 11.05
CA PRO A 102 -14.96 -7.81 9.62
C PRO A 102 -13.89 -6.83 9.16
N PRO A 103 -13.11 -7.15 8.11
CA PRO A 103 -12.11 -6.22 7.58
C PRO A 103 -12.73 -4.86 7.25
N PHE A 104 -12.08 -3.78 7.70
CA PHE A 104 -12.51 -2.41 7.40
C PHE A 104 -12.43 -2.10 5.92
N GLY A 105 -13.39 -1.32 5.42
CA GLY A 105 -13.40 -0.76 4.08
C GLY A 105 -14.26 -1.53 3.08
N ALA A 106 -13.79 -1.66 1.85
CA ALA A 106 -14.48 -2.39 0.79
C ALA A 106 -13.96 -3.82 0.68
N VAL A 107 -14.78 -4.80 1.01
CA VAL A 107 -14.45 -6.22 0.83
C VAL A 107 -14.75 -6.63 -0.61
N LEU A 108 -13.71 -6.97 -1.35
CA LEU A 108 -13.76 -7.40 -2.74
C LEU A 108 -13.67 -8.92 -2.78
N THR A 109 -14.70 -9.58 -3.31
CA THR A 109 -14.75 -11.04 -3.46
C THR A 109 -14.52 -11.41 -4.91
N TYR A 110 -13.67 -12.40 -5.17
CA TYR A 110 -13.46 -12.96 -6.49
C TYR A 110 -13.31 -14.48 -6.43
N TYR A 111 -13.54 -15.12 -7.56
CA TYR A 111 -13.36 -16.56 -7.76
C TYR A 111 -12.32 -16.80 -8.85
N LEU A 112 -11.50 -17.82 -8.65
CA LEU A 112 -10.58 -18.36 -9.66
C LEU A 112 -10.91 -19.85 -9.85
N LYS A 113 -11.17 -20.26 -11.09
CA LYS A 113 -11.37 -21.68 -11.41
C LYS A 113 -10.08 -22.47 -11.19
N ASP A 114 -8.96 -21.94 -11.68
CA ASP A 114 -7.65 -22.54 -11.57
C ASP A 114 -6.68 -21.59 -10.85
N GLY A 115 -5.79 -22.18 -10.05
CA GLY A 115 -4.70 -21.43 -9.40
C GLY A 115 -3.61 -21.05 -10.41
N LEU A 116 -2.99 -19.90 -10.19
CA LEU A 116 -1.83 -19.46 -10.95
C LEU A 116 -0.58 -20.12 -10.37
N LYS A 117 0.19 -20.79 -11.21
CA LYS A 117 1.42 -21.51 -10.82
C LYS A 117 2.63 -20.92 -11.51
N THR A 118 3.78 -20.91 -10.83
CA THR A 118 5.06 -20.60 -11.46
C THR A 118 5.49 -21.75 -12.36
N ARG A 119 6.41 -21.46 -13.30
CA ARG A 119 7.05 -22.48 -14.16
C ARG A 119 7.70 -23.58 -13.33
N THR A 120 8.38 -23.20 -12.22
CA THR A 120 8.96 -24.16 -11.28
C THR A 120 7.91 -25.07 -10.66
N GLN A 121 6.75 -24.52 -10.25
CA GLN A 121 5.66 -25.32 -9.68
C GLN A 121 5.03 -26.27 -10.71
N ILE A 122 4.87 -25.82 -11.95
CA ILE A 122 4.37 -26.65 -13.05
C ILE A 122 5.32 -27.80 -13.29
N ARG A 123 6.62 -27.53 -13.53
CA ARG A 123 7.63 -28.55 -13.77
C ARG A 123 7.71 -29.58 -12.65
N ARG A 124 7.84 -29.11 -11.39
CA ARG A 124 7.88 -30.02 -10.22
C ARG A 124 6.62 -30.87 -10.08
N GLY A 125 5.45 -30.31 -10.41
CA GLY A 125 4.20 -31.08 -10.42
C GLY A 125 4.17 -32.16 -11.50
N GLU A 126 4.77 -31.92 -12.67
CA GLU A 126 4.90 -32.91 -13.73
C GLU A 126 5.96 -33.98 -13.38
N GLU A 127 7.08 -33.59 -12.82
CA GLU A 127 8.11 -34.50 -12.30
C GLU A 127 7.54 -35.43 -11.24
N ALA A 128 6.79 -34.90 -10.27
CA ALA A 128 6.14 -35.70 -9.24
C ALA A 128 5.20 -36.76 -9.83
N LYS A 129 4.38 -36.39 -10.83
CA LYS A 129 3.49 -37.34 -11.52
C LYS A 129 4.25 -38.41 -12.30
N ARG A 130 5.43 -38.11 -12.85
CA ARG A 130 6.28 -39.09 -13.54
C ARG A 130 6.88 -40.05 -12.54
N ILE A 131 7.41 -39.55 -11.41
CA ILE A 131 7.95 -40.35 -10.31
C ILE A 131 6.90 -41.35 -9.78
N GLU A 132 5.67 -40.88 -9.53
CA GLU A 132 4.57 -41.74 -9.12
C GLU A 132 4.26 -42.88 -10.09
N LYS A 133 4.54 -42.68 -11.40
CA LYS A 133 4.38 -43.69 -12.45
C LYS A 133 5.65 -44.51 -12.70
N GLY A 134 6.70 -44.35 -11.88
CA GLY A 134 7.98 -45.01 -12.08
C GLY A 134 8.74 -44.59 -13.35
N GLN A 135 8.47 -43.40 -13.85
CA GLN A 135 9.11 -42.84 -15.06
C GLN A 135 10.26 -41.89 -14.68
N ASP A 136 11.29 -41.85 -15.53
CA ASP A 136 12.36 -40.89 -15.37
C ASP A 136 11.91 -39.45 -15.51
N THR A 137 12.59 -38.56 -14.80
CA THR A 137 12.43 -37.10 -14.91
C THR A 137 13.58 -36.53 -15.75
N PRO A 138 13.38 -36.20 -17.04
CA PRO A 138 14.43 -35.65 -17.86
C PRO A 138 14.88 -34.28 -17.36
N PHE A 139 16.15 -33.97 -17.57
CA PHE A 139 16.71 -32.65 -17.26
C PHE A 139 16.01 -31.58 -18.10
N ALA A 140 15.50 -30.55 -17.43
CA ALA A 140 14.70 -29.48 -18.06
C ALA A 140 15.51 -28.57 -19.02
N GLY A 141 16.83 -28.62 -18.96
CA GLY A 141 17.72 -27.73 -19.69
C GLY A 141 18.04 -26.42 -18.94
N TRP A 142 19.25 -25.91 -19.18
CA TRP A 142 19.74 -24.70 -18.47
C TRP A 142 18.89 -23.47 -18.79
N ASP A 143 18.50 -23.27 -20.05
CA ASP A 143 17.67 -22.12 -20.45
C ASP A 143 16.32 -22.11 -19.76
N ALA A 144 15.69 -23.28 -19.57
CA ALA A 144 14.42 -23.41 -18.85
C ALA A 144 14.60 -23.07 -17.37
N LEU A 145 15.65 -23.58 -16.73
CA LEU A 145 15.94 -23.28 -15.32
C LEU A 145 16.28 -21.80 -15.09
N ASP A 146 17.00 -21.18 -16.03
CA ASP A 146 17.28 -19.74 -15.98
C ASP A 146 16.03 -18.89 -16.22
N ALA A 147 15.12 -19.35 -17.07
CA ALA A 147 13.81 -18.71 -17.25
C ALA A 147 12.96 -18.79 -15.97
N GLU A 148 12.99 -19.94 -15.26
CA GLU A 148 12.34 -20.09 -13.95
C GLU A 148 12.89 -19.11 -12.91
N LYS A 149 14.22 -18.93 -12.84
CA LYS A 149 14.86 -17.99 -11.89
C LYS A 149 14.52 -16.52 -12.19
N ARG A 150 14.33 -16.17 -13.47
CA ARG A 150 13.97 -14.83 -13.90
C ARG A 150 12.46 -14.57 -13.86
N GLU A 151 11.65 -15.60 -13.66
CA GLU A 151 10.20 -15.49 -13.61
C GLU A 151 9.79 -14.60 -12.44
N ARG A 152 8.96 -13.60 -12.74
CA ARG A 152 8.26 -12.84 -11.72
C ARG A 152 7.05 -13.63 -11.26
N GLU A 153 6.90 -13.83 -9.95
CA GLU A 153 5.75 -14.57 -9.38
C GLU A 153 4.41 -14.12 -9.97
N PRO A 154 3.55 -15.07 -10.34
CA PRO A 154 2.19 -14.77 -10.76
C PRO A 154 1.45 -13.98 -9.68
N ALA A 155 0.56 -13.10 -10.09
CA ALA A 155 -0.22 -12.32 -9.16
C ALA A 155 -1.63 -12.07 -9.67
N VAL A 156 -2.59 -12.08 -8.74
CA VAL A 156 -3.94 -11.55 -8.95
C VAL A 156 -3.95 -10.11 -8.50
N ILE A 157 -4.47 -9.22 -9.34
CA ILE A 157 -4.44 -7.78 -9.13
C ILE A 157 -5.86 -7.23 -9.24
N LEU A 158 -6.33 -6.62 -8.14
CA LEU A 158 -7.56 -5.84 -8.09
C LEU A 158 -7.17 -4.37 -8.29
N THR A 159 -7.57 -3.79 -9.41
CA THR A 159 -7.29 -2.38 -9.73
C THR A 159 -8.54 -1.55 -9.48
N ILE A 160 -8.43 -0.60 -8.55
CA ILE A 160 -9.48 0.32 -8.16
C ILE A 160 -9.26 1.64 -8.88
N ARG A 161 -10.31 2.17 -9.52
CA ARG A 161 -10.28 3.44 -10.24
C ARG A 161 -11.36 4.36 -9.73
N ASP A 162 -11.09 5.65 -9.76
CA ASP A 162 -12.11 6.68 -9.45
C ASP A 162 -13.04 6.94 -10.65
N ALA A 163 -14.00 7.85 -10.45
CA ALA A 163 -14.97 8.23 -11.48
C ALA A 163 -14.34 8.88 -12.74
N LYS A 164 -13.08 9.31 -12.68
CA LYS A 164 -12.33 9.84 -13.82
C LYS A 164 -11.56 8.74 -14.58
N GLY A 165 -11.55 7.52 -14.04
CA GLY A 165 -10.78 6.40 -14.56
C GLY A 165 -9.33 6.35 -14.06
N ASP A 166 -8.94 7.27 -13.18
CA ASP A 166 -7.60 7.28 -12.59
C ASP A 166 -7.42 6.11 -11.61
N VAL A 167 -6.26 5.46 -11.65
CA VAL A 167 -5.94 4.38 -10.71
C VAL A 167 -5.72 4.95 -9.32
N VAL A 168 -6.55 4.54 -8.38
CA VAL A 168 -6.48 4.93 -6.97
C VAL A 168 -5.64 3.96 -6.16
N ARG A 169 -5.86 2.65 -6.35
CA ARG A 169 -5.17 1.59 -5.61
C ARG A 169 -5.06 0.32 -6.46
N ARG A 170 -3.99 -0.43 -6.24
CA ARG A 170 -3.86 -1.82 -6.68
C ARG A 170 -3.68 -2.69 -5.45
N LEU A 171 -4.50 -3.73 -5.34
CA LEU A 171 -4.41 -4.74 -4.29
C LEU A 171 -3.98 -6.06 -4.92
N TYR A 172 -3.30 -6.86 -4.15
CA TYR A 172 -2.87 -8.20 -4.54
C TYR A 172 -3.67 -9.21 -3.73
N GLY A 173 -4.23 -10.19 -4.42
CA GLY A 173 -5.00 -11.26 -3.81
C GLY A 173 -4.33 -12.63 -3.97
N PRO A 174 -4.82 -13.64 -3.22
CA PRO A 174 -4.39 -15.02 -3.39
C PRO A 174 -4.49 -15.52 -4.83
N THR A 175 -3.56 -16.38 -5.22
CA THR A 175 -3.48 -16.94 -6.58
C THR A 175 -3.98 -18.39 -6.66
N THR A 176 -4.46 -18.96 -5.57
CA THR A 176 -5.01 -20.33 -5.51
C THR A 176 -6.40 -20.38 -6.11
N ALA A 177 -6.82 -21.57 -6.57
CA ALA A 177 -8.20 -21.80 -7.00
C ALA A 177 -9.20 -21.60 -5.85
N GLY A 178 -10.43 -21.20 -6.17
CA GLY A 178 -11.52 -21.01 -5.21
C GLY A 178 -11.92 -19.55 -5.01
N MET A 179 -12.73 -19.30 -3.97
CA MET A 179 -13.22 -17.98 -3.61
C MET A 179 -12.24 -17.29 -2.66
N HIS A 180 -12.00 -16.01 -2.91
CA HIS A 180 -11.08 -15.17 -2.13
C HIS A 180 -11.72 -13.85 -1.80
N ARG A 181 -11.35 -13.28 -0.64
CA ARG A 181 -11.74 -11.95 -0.20
C ARG A 181 -10.50 -11.10 0.05
N VAL A 182 -10.51 -9.87 -0.45
CA VAL A 182 -9.46 -8.87 -0.25
C VAL A 182 -10.15 -7.58 0.16
N ALA A 183 -9.76 -7.02 1.29
CA ALA A 183 -10.29 -5.74 1.75
C ALA A 183 -9.44 -4.57 1.25
N TRP A 184 -10.08 -3.55 0.70
CA TRP A 184 -9.49 -2.25 0.49
C TRP A 184 -9.84 -1.33 1.66
N ASP A 185 -8.85 -0.86 2.34
CA ASP A 185 -8.94 0.05 3.49
C ASP A 185 -9.40 1.47 3.14
N LEU A 186 -9.89 1.71 1.94
CA LEU A 186 -10.28 3.01 1.38
C LEU A 186 -9.15 4.03 1.36
N ARG A 187 -7.89 3.58 1.35
CA ARG A 187 -6.71 4.46 1.40
C ARG A 187 -5.93 4.44 0.10
N LEU A 188 -5.30 5.58 -0.15
CA LEU A 188 -4.26 5.71 -1.18
C LEU A 188 -3.04 4.85 -0.81
N PRO A 189 -2.14 4.55 -1.75
CA PRO A 189 -0.83 3.98 -1.43
C PRO A 189 -0.08 4.90 -0.47
N ALA A 190 0.83 4.32 0.32
CA ALA A 190 1.73 5.08 1.16
C ALA A 190 2.52 6.14 0.37
N GLU A 191 2.80 7.25 1.01
CA GLU A 191 3.50 8.39 0.40
C GLU A 191 5.02 8.23 0.40
N GLU A 192 5.55 7.18 1.02
CA GLU A 192 6.99 6.96 1.14
C GLU A 192 7.69 6.76 -0.21
N ALA A 193 8.87 7.32 -0.34
CA ALA A 193 9.74 7.05 -1.48
C ALA A 193 10.19 5.59 -1.48
N VAL A 194 10.18 4.96 -2.65
CA VAL A 194 10.61 3.56 -2.78
C VAL A 194 12.14 3.49 -2.68
N GLY A 195 12.62 2.81 -1.63
CA GLY A 195 14.04 2.49 -1.45
C GLY A 195 14.41 1.14 -2.05
N THR A 196 15.70 0.81 -1.98
CA THR A 196 16.25 -0.49 -2.43
C THR A 196 15.80 -1.67 -1.57
N LYS A 197 15.41 -1.39 -0.32
CA LYS A 197 14.83 -2.38 0.59
C LYS A 197 13.40 -1.95 0.88
N PRO A 198 12.40 -2.61 0.26
CA PRO A 198 11.02 -2.32 0.61
C PRO A 198 10.80 -2.63 2.09
N SER A 199 10.33 -1.66 2.85
CA SER A 199 10.04 -1.82 4.28
C SER A 199 8.86 -2.78 4.52
N TYR A 200 8.12 -3.13 3.46
CA TYR A 200 6.95 -4.00 3.51
C TYR A 200 6.67 -4.64 2.15
N ALA A 201 6.06 -5.82 2.15
CA ALA A 201 5.48 -6.41 0.95
C ALA A 201 4.02 -5.89 0.82
N TYR A 202 3.61 -5.50 -0.37
CA TYR A 202 2.25 -5.00 -0.67
C TYR A 202 1.12 -5.94 -0.24
N ALA A 203 1.42 -7.22 -0.08
CA ALA A 203 0.47 -8.24 0.37
C ALA A 203 0.38 -8.40 1.89
N LYS A 204 1.16 -7.65 2.68
CA LYS A 204 1.11 -7.76 4.14
C LYS A 204 0.08 -6.80 4.73
N PRO A 205 -0.70 -7.23 5.75
CA PRO A 205 -1.72 -6.41 6.41
C PRO A 205 -1.21 -5.12 7.08
N GLN A 206 0.10 -4.95 7.20
CA GLN A 206 0.78 -3.85 7.90
C GLN A 206 1.56 -2.91 6.97
N ALA A 207 1.25 -2.94 5.67
CA ALA A 207 1.83 -1.95 4.74
C ALA A 207 1.48 -0.53 5.20
N PRO A 208 2.43 0.43 5.15
CA PRO A 208 2.12 1.82 5.46
C PRO A 208 0.93 2.31 4.67
N GLU A 209 0.01 2.95 5.36
CA GLU A 209 -1.27 3.39 4.80
C GLU A 209 -1.21 4.87 4.47
N GLY A 210 -1.62 5.19 3.25
CA GLY A 210 -1.85 6.57 2.83
C GLY A 210 -3.12 7.18 3.45
N PHE A 211 -3.46 8.38 3.02
CA PHE A 211 -4.72 9.02 3.42
C PHE A 211 -5.93 8.34 2.78
N MET A 212 -7.07 8.41 3.46
CA MET A 212 -8.32 7.90 2.92
C MET A 212 -8.73 8.67 1.66
N VAL A 213 -9.33 7.94 0.73
CA VAL A 213 -10.03 8.54 -0.42
C VAL A 213 -11.35 9.17 0.01
N GLY A 214 -11.94 10.00 -0.83
CA GLY A 214 -13.26 10.58 -0.57
C GLY A 214 -14.40 9.62 -0.88
N PRO A 215 -15.58 9.84 -0.29
CA PRO A 215 -16.80 9.20 -0.75
C PRO A 215 -17.08 9.48 -2.23
N GLY A 216 -17.61 8.47 -2.92
CA GLY A 216 -17.90 8.54 -4.34
C GLY A 216 -18.03 7.16 -4.98
N ARG A 217 -18.17 7.16 -6.30
CA ARG A 217 -18.22 5.94 -7.10
C ARG A 217 -16.82 5.59 -7.58
N TYR A 218 -16.48 4.33 -7.43
CA TYR A 218 -15.26 3.69 -7.90
C TYR A 218 -15.59 2.50 -8.76
N THR A 219 -14.62 2.00 -9.51
CA THR A 219 -14.75 0.75 -10.25
C THR A 219 -13.59 -0.18 -9.91
N VAL A 220 -13.86 -1.48 -9.90
CA VAL A 220 -12.87 -2.50 -9.60
C VAL A 220 -12.73 -3.45 -10.79
N THR A 221 -11.50 -3.72 -11.20
CA THR A 221 -11.18 -4.66 -12.27
C THR A 221 -10.25 -5.74 -11.74
N LEU A 222 -10.57 -7.00 -11.99
CA LEU A 222 -9.73 -8.16 -11.68
C LEU A 222 -8.82 -8.46 -12.87
N SER A 223 -7.55 -8.63 -12.61
CA SER A 223 -6.54 -8.98 -13.61
C SER A 223 -5.57 -10.02 -13.05
N LYS A 224 -4.94 -10.80 -13.91
CA LYS A 224 -3.79 -11.63 -13.56
C LYS A 224 -2.52 -11.08 -14.21
N ARG A 225 -1.41 -11.19 -13.50
CA ARG A 225 -0.08 -11.05 -14.08
C ARG A 225 0.58 -12.44 -14.08
N HIS A 226 0.93 -12.89 -15.28
CA HIS A 226 1.59 -14.17 -15.48
C HIS A 226 2.54 -14.03 -16.67
N ASP A 227 3.73 -14.60 -16.62
CA ASP A 227 4.77 -14.49 -17.66
C ASP A 227 5.04 -13.03 -18.11
N GLY A 228 5.09 -12.10 -17.15
CA GLY A 228 5.34 -10.69 -17.44
C GLY A 228 4.16 -9.93 -18.07
N LYS A 229 3.09 -10.62 -18.46
CA LYS A 229 1.89 -10.02 -19.06
C LYS A 229 0.79 -9.83 -18.03
N THR A 230 0.10 -8.70 -18.10
CA THR A 230 -1.10 -8.43 -17.29
C THR A 230 -2.33 -8.53 -18.20
N THR A 231 -3.23 -9.46 -17.87
CA THR A 231 -4.48 -9.68 -18.62
C THR A 231 -5.67 -9.49 -17.69
N LYS A 232 -6.72 -8.82 -18.21
CA LYS A 232 -7.98 -8.67 -17.50
C LYS A 232 -8.68 -10.02 -17.41
N LEU A 233 -9.24 -10.33 -16.22
CA LEU A 233 -10.02 -11.54 -15.98
C LEU A 233 -11.52 -11.24 -15.88
N ALA A 234 -11.89 -10.22 -15.09
CA ALA A 234 -13.30 -9.88 -14.86
C ALA A 234 -13.47 -8.38 -14.52
N GLY A 235 -14.72 -7.92 -14.54
CA GLY A 235 -15.10 -6.53 -14.25
C GLY A 235 -15.03 -5.62 -15.50
N PRO A 236 -15.14 -4.29 -15.36
CA PRO A 236 -15.25 -3.60 -14.07
C PRO A 236 -16.57 -3.86 -13.35
N VAL A 237 -16.54 -3.81 -12.03
CA VAL A 237 -17.73 -3.76 -11.17
C VAL A 237 -17.74 -2.43 -10.41
N ASP A 238 -18.93 -1.91 -10.14
CA ASP A 238 -19.10 -0.65 -9.42
C ASP A 238 -18.89 -0.86 -7.91
N LEU A 239 -18.31 0.13 -7.25
CA LEU A 239 -18.12 0.21 -5.81
C LEU A 239 -18.50 1.61 -5.32
N ASP A 240 -19.51 1.71 -4.49
CA ASP A 240 -19.90 2.96 -3.85
C ASP A 240 -19.23 3.10 -2.48
N VAL A 241 -18.54 4.22 -2.25
CA VAL A 241 -18.03 4.62 -0.94
C VAL A 241 -18.93 5.73 -0.41
N VAL A 242 -19.57 5.51 0.73
CA VAL A 242 -20.57 6.42 1.29
C VAL A 242 -20.21 6.82 2.72
N PRO A 243 -20.46 8.08 3.13
CA PRO A 243 -20.22 8.51 4.51
C PRO A 243 -21.10 7.71 5.48
N LEU A 244 -20.50 7.19 6.55
CA LEU A 244 -21.25 6.59 7.65
C LEU A 244 -22.09 7.65 8.37
N ARG A 245 -21.53 8.85 8.57
CA ARG A 245 -22.20 9.96 9.24
C ARG A 245 -23.18 10.65 8.29
N LYS A 246 -24.46 10.61 8.65
CA LYS A 246 -25.54 11.29 7.91
C LYS A 246 -26.05 12.57 8.61
N GLY A 247 -25.29 13.13 9.52
CA GLY A 247 -25.63 14.26 10.35
C GLY A 247 -25.06 14.09 11.76
N GLY A 248 -25.24 15.05 12.62
CA GLY A 248 -24.74 15.02 14.00
C GLY A 248 -24.87 16.39 14.65
N ALA A 249 -24.68 16.44 15.97
CA ALA A 249 -24.71 17.69 16.76
C ALA A 249 -23.63 18.70 16.31
N LEU A 250 -22.51 18.20 15.80
CA LEU A 250 -21.43 19.03 15.28
C LEU A 250 -21.44 19.02 13.74
N LYS A 251 -21.47 20.20 13.15
CA LYS A 251 -21.36 20.38 11.71
C LYS A 251 -19.88 20.28 11.30
N GLY A 252 -19.52 19.22 10.59
CA GLY A 252 -18.18 19.08 9.99
C GLY A 252 -18.14 19.63 8.56
N ALA A 253 -16.92 19.65 7.99
CA ALA A 253 -16.76 19.96 6.58
C ALA A 253 -17.41 18.88 5.69
N GLU A 254 -17.75 19.25 4.46
CA GLU A 254 -18.23 18.30 3.46
C GLU A 254 -17.15 17.23 3.17
N PRO A 255 -17.52 15.95 3.03
CA PRO A 255 -16.56 14.87 2.81
C PRO A 255 -15.60 15.11 1.63
N LYS A 256 -16.07 15.79 0.58
CA LYS A 256 -15.23 16.17 -0.57
C LYS A 256 -14.11 17.15 -0.19
N VAL A 257 -14.40 18.08 0.73
CA VAL A 257 -13.41 19.05 1.23
C VAL A 257 -12.35 18.34 2.05
N VAL A 258 -12.78 17.42 2.93
CA VAL A 258 -11.85 16.60 3.74
C VAL A 258 -10.92 15.79 2.84
N ALA A 259 -11.48 15.09 1.86
CA ALA A 259 -10.71 14.28 0.92
C ALA A 259 -9.74 15.12 0.06
N ALA A 260 -10.15 16.30 -0.38
CA ALA A 260 -9.30 17.21 -1.13
C ALA A 260 -8.11 17.70 -0.29
N PHE A 261 -8.37 18.02 0.98
CA PHE A 261 -7.33 18.42 1.92
C PHE A 261 -6.31 17.28 2.16
N TRP A 262 -6.78 16.08 2.43
CA TRP A 262 -5.92 14.90 2.59
C TRP A 262 -5.12 14.57 1.33
N LYS A 263 -5.72 14.76 0.13
CA LYS A 263 -4.99 14.57 -1.13
C LYS A 263 -3.83 15.55 -1.27
N ARG A 264 -3.99 16.83 -0.86
CA ARG A 264 -2.89 17.81 -0.84
C ARG A 264 -1.78 17.39 0.10
N ILE A 265 -2.13 16.94 1.32
CA ILE A 265 -1.16 16.41 2.28
C ILE A 265 -0.40 15.23 1.66
N ALA A 266 -1.09 14.25 1.08
CA ALA A 266 -0.48 13.08 0.47
C ALA A 266 0.50 13.44 -0.66
N VAL A 267 0.16 14.41 -1.51
CA VAL A 267 1.04 14.89 -2.59
C VAL A 267 2.30 15.55 -2.01
N LEU A 268 2.15 16.41 -0.99
CA LEU A 268 3.29 17.07 -0.35
C LEU A 268 4.16 16.06 0.40
N SER A 269 3.56 15.14 1.16
CA SER A 269 4.26 14.07 1.90
C SER A 269 5.12 13.21 0.95
N ARG A 270 4.55 12.81 -0.20
CA ARG A 270 5.29 12.05 -1.23
C ARG A 270 6.49 12.83 -1.76
N SER A 271 6.30 14.09 -2.07
CA SER A 271 7.36 14.95 -2.59
C SER A 271 8.45 15.19 -1.54
N MET A 272 8.07 15.37 -0.27
CA MET A 272 9.01 15.50 0.84
C MET A 272 9.78 14.22 1.12
N SER A 273 9.12 13.06 1.03
CA SER A 273 9.78 11.76 1.16
C SER A 273 10.83 11.54 0.07
N ALA A 274 10.48 11.87 -1.18
CA ALA A 274 11.44 11.84 -2.29
C ALA A 274 12.63 12.78 -2.06
N ALA A 275 12.38 14.03 -1.64
CA ALA A 275 13.42 14.98 -1.32
C ALA A 275 14.33 14.51 -0.17
N SER A 276 13.74 13.90 0.87
CA SER A 276 14.49 13.30 1.98
C SER A 276 15.44 12.20 1.51
N GLN A 277 14.98 11.32 0.62
CA GLN A 277 15.82 10.28 0.05
C GLN A 277 16.92 10.87 -0.82
N SER A 278 16.59 11.84 -1.68
CA SER A 278 17.56 12.54 -2.54
C SER A 278 18.64 13.26 -1.75
N LEU A 279 18.28 13.89 -0.62
CA LEU A 279 19.25 14.51 0.29
C LEU A 279 20.22 13.49 0.87
N LYS A 280 19.72 12.33 1.34
CA LYS A 280 20.58 11.24 1.86
C LYS A 280 21.53 10.71 0.79
N ASP A 281 21.01 10.48 -0.41
CA ASP A 281 21.82 9.96 -1.53
C ASP A 281 22.89 10.97 -1.98
N ALA A 282 22.54 12.28 -1.97
CA ALA A 282 23.46 13.36 -2.29
C ALA A 282 24.58 13.49 -1.24
N HIS A 283 24.28 13.40 0.06
CA HIS A 283 25.30 13.36 1.10
C HIS A 283 26.27 12.18 0.92
N ALA A 284 25.71 10.97 0.75
CA ALA A 284 26.53 9.78 0.51
C ALA A 284 27.35 9.88 -0.79
N ARG A 285 26.88 10.67 -1.77
CA ARG A 285 27.64 10.95 -3.00
C ARG A 285 28.79 11.92 -2.73
N LEU A 286 28.57 13.01 -1.97
CA LEU A 286 29.62 13.92 -1.56
C LEU A 286 30.71 13.22 -0.73
N ASP A 287 30.35 12.30 0.17
CA ASP A 287 31.32 11.51 0.95
C ASP A 287 32.24 10.67 0.04
N ARG A 288 31.68 10.08 -1.04
CA ARG A 288 32.48 9.34 -2.02
C ARG A 288 33.35 10.28 -2.87
N LEU A 289 32.88 11.47 -3.19
CA LEU A 289 33.65 12.46 -3.96
C LEU A 289 34.80 13.04 -3.16
N GLU A 290 34.66 13.22 -1.84
CA GLU A 290 35.74 13.58 -0.94
C GLU A 290 36.86 12.53 -0.99
N LEU A 291 36.53 11.24 -0.83
CA LEU A 291 37.49 10.16 -0.95
C LEU A 291 38.12 10.04 -2.35
N ALA A 292 37.41 10.45 -3.39
CA ALA A 292 37.95 10.49 -4.74
C ALA A 292 38.89 11.71 -4.93
N LEU A 293 38.59 12.85 -4.31
CA LEU A 293 39.43 14.04 -4.29
C LEU A 293 40.74 13.75 -3.59
N ASP A 294 40.75 13.14 -2.42
CA ASP A 294 41.95 12.70 -1.67
C ASP A 294 42.87 11.78 -2.48
N ARG A 295 42.34 11.10 -3.49
CA ARG A 295 43.08 10.17 -4.35
C ARG A 295 43.32 10.70 -5.75
N SER A 296 43.01 11.96 -6.01
CA SER A 296 43.24 12.57 -7.32
C SER A 296 44.75 12.76 -7.62
N GLN A 297 45.12 12.63 -8.89
CA GLN A 297 46.54 12.79 -9.31
C GLN A 297 46.96 14.26 -9.32
N ALA A 298 46.05 15.16 -9.54
CA ALA A 298 46.24 16.58 -9.45
C ALA A 298 45.13 17.16 -8.57
N ALA A 299 45.48 17.87 -7.50
CA ALA A 299 44.52 18.60 -6.69
C ALA A 299 44.38 20.03 -7.24
N PRO A 300 43.41 20.34 -8.12
CA PRO A 300 43.19 21.70 -8.59
C PRO A 300 42.81 22.59 -7.41
N GLU A 301 43.39 23.79 -7.34
CA GLU A 301 43.04 24.76 -6.30
C GLU A 301 41.53 24.98 -6.24
N GLY A 302 40.97 24.98 -5.02
CA GLY A 302 39.59 25.33 -4.73
C GLY A 302 38.56 24.19 -4.82
N LEU A 303 38.93 22.92 -5.12
CA LEU A 303 37.95 21.79 -5.09
C LEU A 303 37.50 21.44 -3.68
N ASP A 304 38.37 21.54 -2.68
CA ASP A 304 38.04 21.35 -1.27
C ASP A 304 37.02 22.39 -0.79
N ASP A 305 37.27 23.66 -1.06
CA ASP A 305 36.37 24.76 -0.72
C ASP A 305 34.99 24.59 -1.38
N GLU A 306 34.99 24.13 -2.64
CA GLU A 306 33.75 23.88 -3.36
C GLU A 306 32.97 22.67 -2.80
N LEU A 307 33.65 21.58 -2.45
CA LEU A 307 33.06 20.43 -1.80
C LEU A 307 32.38 20.85 -0.47
N ASP A 308 33.09 21.67 0.33
CA ASP A 308 32.54 22.24 1.55
C ASP A 308 31.33 23.13 1.30
N ALA A 309 31.33 23.94 0.25
CA ALA A 309 30.19 24.76 -0.13
C ALA A 309 28.98 23.92 -0.56
N LEU A 310 29.22 22.82 -1.26
CA LEU A 310 28.18 21.85 -1.62
C LEU A 310 27.60 21.19 -0.38
N ARG A 311 28.41 20.75 0.58
CA ARG A 311 27.96 20.19 1.87
C ARG A 311 27.11 21.21 2.64
N LYS A 312 27.56 22.43 2.79
CA LYS A 312 26.82 23.53 3.46
C LYS A 312 25.47 23.77 2.79
N THR A 313 25.41 23.68 1.47
CA THR A 313 24.17 23.83 0.72
C THR A 313 23.16 22.70 1.07
N LEU A 314 23.59 21.43 1.08
CA LEU A 314 22.72 20.30 1.45
C LEU A 314 22.26 20.38 2.90
N ASP A 315 23.16 20.73 3.82
CA ASP A 315 22.83 20.90 5.25
C ASP A 315 21.83 22.05 5.46
N GLY A 316 21.95 23.13 4.71
CA GLY A 316 20.99 24.22 4.69
C GLY A 316 19.60 23.78 4.22
N LEU A 317 19.52 22.98 3.16
CA LEU A 317 18.26 22.42 2.66
C LEU A 317 17.63 21.45 3.66
N ARG A 318 18.42 20.56 4.26
CA ARG A 318 17.97 19.65 5.32
C ARG A 318 17.46 20.42 6.54
N THR A 319 18.19 21.45 6.96
CA THR A 319 17.81 22.31 8.09
C THR A 319 16.51 23.07 7.81
N SER A 320 16.32 23.58 6.60
CA SER A 320 15.08 24.24 6.20
C SER A 320 13.89 23.29 6.21
N MET A 321 14.10 22.01 5.88
CA MET A 321 13.06 20.99 5.82
C MET A 321 12.70 20.43 7.20
N TYR A 322 13.70 20.15 8.05
CA TYR A 322 13.53 19.42 9.32
C TYR A 322 13.96 20.17 10.58
N GLY A 323 14.69 21.28 10.45
CA GLY A 323 15.31 22.00 11.55
C GLY A 323 16.77 21.58 11.78
N SER A 324 17.46 22.36 12.60
CA SER A 324 18.84 22.08 12.97
C SER A 324 18.91 20.95 14.01
N PRO A 325 19.65 19.86 13.74
CA PRO A 325 19.83 18.78 14.71
C PRO A 325 20.45 19.28 16.01
N THR A 326 21.49 20.09 15.94
CA THR A 326 22.19 20.65 17.11
C THR A 326 21.28 21.50 18.01
N LYS A 327 20.38 22.30 17.40
CA LYS A 327 19.37 23.02 18.19
C LYS A 327 18.39 22.08 18.87
N GLY A 328 18.02 20.98 18.19
CA GLY A 328 17.15 19.93 18.74
C GLY A 328 17.79 19.26 19.97
N GLU A 329 19.07 18.91 19.90
CA GLU A 329 19.82 18.32 21.02
C GLU A 329 19.84 19.24 22.25
N LEU A 330 19.88 20.54 22.02
CA LEU A 330 19.84 21.55 23.10
C LEU A 330 18.42 21.99 23.49
N ASN A 331 17.36 21.31 23.01
CA ASN A 331 15.96 21.71 23.15
C ASN A 331 15.66 23.18 22.78
N LYS A 332 16.45 23.75 21.88
CA LYS A 332 16.24 25.11 21.34
C LYS A 332 15.47 25.03 20.04
N TRP A 333 14.17 25.04 20.13
CA TRP A 333 13.29 24.98 18.98
C TRP A 333 13.27 26.33 18.24
N GLY A 334 13.54 26.29 16.95
CA GLY A 334 13.40 27.43 16.05
C GLY A 334 11.98 27.60 15.50
N PRO A 335 11.79 28.44 14.46
CA PRO A 335 10.52 28.55 13.74
C PRO A 335 10.04 27.20 13.23
N HIS A 336 8.73 27.05 13.10
CA HIS A 336 8.15 25.82 12.57
C HIS A 336 8.69 25.51 11.18
N THR A 337 9.31 24.34 11.03
CA THR A 337 9.85 23.82 9.78
C THR A 337 8.76 23.38 8.80
N VAL A 338 9.12 23.13 7.56
CA VAL A 338 8.20 22.58 6.56
C VAL A 338 7.61 21.25 7.05
N SER A 339 8.44 20.37 7.59
CA SER A 339 8.01 19.07 8.14
C SER A 339 7.05 19.24 9.31
N ALA A 340 7.36 20.11 10.28
CA ALA A 340 6.50 20.35 11.43
C ALA A 340 5.12 20.89 11.04
N ARG A 341 5.07 21.78 10.04
CA ARG A 341 3.80 22.33 9.52
C ARG A 341 2.97 21.27 8.81
N LEU A 342 3.61 20.42 8.01
CA LEU A 342 2.94 19.30 7.35
C LEU A 342 2.41 18.30 8.38
N SER A 343 3.23 17.90 9.37
CA SER A 343 2.81 16.99 10.44
C SER A 343 1.63 17.54 11.23
N PHE A 344 1.64 18.82 11.58
CA PHE A 344 0.51 19.45 12.27
C PHE A 344 -0.80 19.33 11.46
N ALA A 345 -0.75 19.61 10.16
CA ALA A 345 -1.92 19.50 9.29
C ALA A 345 -2.37 18.03 9.10
N ALA A 346 -1.42 17.11 8.98
CA ALA A 346 -1.69 15.70 8.76
C ALA A 346 -2.25 15.02 10.02
N GLU A 347 -1.55 15.12 11.14
CA GLU A 347 -1.94 14.44 12.39
C GLU A 347 -3.22 15.03 12.98
N GLY A 348 -3.40 16.35 12.89
CA GLY A 348 -4.61 17.02 13.35
C GLY A 348 -5.88 16.64 12.60
N THR A 349 -5.76 16.06 11.40
CA THR A 349 -6.92 15.71 10.58
C THR A 349 -7.06 14.21 10.29
N ARG A 350 -5.98 13.42 10.38
CA ARG A 350 -6.00 11.97 10.06
C ARG A 350 -6.97 11.16 10.92
N GLY A 351 -7.19 11.57 12.16
CA GLY A 351 -8.04 10.88 13.13
C GLY A 351 -9.53 11.25 13.07
N SER A 352 -9.97 12.08 12.12
CA SER A 352 -11.35 12.59 12.10
C SER A 352 -11.84 12.95 10.69
N THR A 353 -13.08 12.59 10.39
CA THR A 353 -13.76 12.99 9.15
C THR A 353 -14.45 14.37 9.24
N TYR A 354 -14.23 15.14 10.30
CA TYR A 354 -14.82 16.47 10.47
C TYR A 354 -14.15 17.56 9.64
N GLY A 355 -12.92 17.30 9.17
CA GLY A 355 -12.21 18.17 8.24
C GLY A 355 -11.19 19.10 8.88
N PRO A 356 -10.47 19.87 8.06
CA PRO A 356 -9.46 20.78 8.53
C PRO A 356 -10.07 22.00 9.22
N THR A 357 -9.36 22.50 10.23
CA THR A 357 -9.57 23.84 10.78
C THR A 357 -8.85 24.88 9.92
N PRO A 358 -9.15 26.20 10.05
CA PRO A 358 -8.40 27.26 9.38
C PRO A 358 -6.89 27.21 9.64
N GLU A 359 -6.46 26.80 10.84
CA GLU A 359 -5.04 26.67 11.17
C GLU A 359 -4.38 25.45 10.48
N HIS A 360 -5.09 24.35 10.28
CA HIS A 360 -4.60 23.24 9.46
C HIS A 360 -4.38 23.68 8.01
N GLU A 361 -5.34 24.41 7.44
CA GLU A 361 -5.24 24.96 6.07
C GLU A 361 -4.08 25.94 5.93
N LYS A 362 -3.90 26.86 6.89
CA LYS A 362 -2.81 27.82 6.91
C LYS A 362 -1.45 27.11 7.02
N SER A 363 -1.36 26.12 7.90
CA SER A 363 -0.13 25.35 8.11
C SER A 363 0.26 24.59 6.85
N LEU A 364 -0.70 23.92 6.20
CA LEU A 364 -0.45 23.22 4.94
C LEU A 364 0.01 24.17 3.83
N ARG A 365 -0.65 25.32 3.64
CA ARG A 365 -0.21 26.31 2.64
C ARG A 365 1.21 26.81 2.86
N LEU A 366 1.58 27.04 4.13
CA LEU A 366 2.96 27.47 4.48
C LEU A 366 3.97 26.35 4.22
N ALA A 367 3.59 25.07 4.47
CA ALA A 367 4.43 23.92 4.16
C ALA A 367 4.61 23.78 2.63
N GLU A 368 3.53 23.90 1.84
CA GLU A 368 3.56 23.83 0.38
C GLU A 368 4.50 24.90 -0.21
N LYS A 369 4.39 26.14 0.28
CA LYS A 369 5.25 27.26 -0.15
C LYS A 369 6.72 26.98 0.19
N GLY A 370 7.03 26.71 1.45
CA GLY A 370 8.42 26.49 1.89
C GLY A 370 9.05 25.28 1.22
N PHE A 371 8.30 24.22 0.99
CA PHE A 371 8.79 23.05 0.25
C PHE A 371 9.06 23.38 -1.23
N GLY A 372 8.26 24.23 -1.85
CA GLY A 372 8.48 24.69 -3.23
C GLY A 372 9.89 25.29 -3.43
N GLU A 373 10.33 26.11 -2.50
CA GLU A 373 11.66 26.74 -2.50
C GLU A 373 12.77 25.67 -2.31
N ILE A 374 12.61 24.77 -1.33
CA ILE A 374 13.55 23.68 -1.08
C ILE A 374 13.67 22.77 -2.31
N ARG A 375 12.54 22.36 -2.90
CA ARG A 375 12.51 21.51 -4.09
C ARG A 375 13.24 22.12 -5.26
N SER A 376 13.04 23.40 -5.52
CA SER A 376 13.70 24.09 -6.62
C SER A 376 15.21 24.12 -6.43
N ARG A 377 15.69 24.44 -5.22
CA ARG A 377 17.12 24.48 -4.92
C ARG A 377 17.76 23.09 -4.92
N LEU A 378 17.06 22.07 -4.36
CA LEU A 378 17.53 20.69 -4.38
C LEU A 378 17.67 20.16 -5.82
N ASN A 379 16.67 20.41 -6.67
CA ASN A 379 16.75 20.01 -8.07
C ASN A 379 17.91 20.72 -8.81
N GLN A 380 18.13 22.01 -8.57
CA GLN A 380 19.27 22.72 -9.11
C GLN A 380 20.59 22.07 -8.67
N PHE A 381 20.72 21.78 -7.37
CA PHE A 381 21.88 21.10 -6.81
C PHE A 381 22.14 19.75 -7.51
N LEU A 382 21.14 18.90 -7.62
CA LEU A 382 21.27 17.56 -8.19
C LEU A 382 21.55 17.56 -9.69
N THR A 383 21.02 18.54 -10.44
CA THR A 383 21.10 18.56 -11.90
C THR A 383 22.16 19.47 -12.47
N LYS A 384 22.69 20.40 -11.66
CA LYS A 384 23.69 21.37 -12.12
C LYS A 384 24.93 21.43 -11.23
N ASP A 385 24.77 21.76 -9.95
CA ASP A 385 25.87 22.05 -9.06
C ASP A 385 26.75 20.81 -8.83
N LEU A 386 26.15 19.70 -8.44
CA LEU A 386 26.86 18.44 -8.19
C LEU A 386 27.50 17.83 -9.45
N PRO A 387 26.82 17.73 -10.60
CA PRO A 387 27.46 17.24 -11.83
C PRO A 387 28.59 18.13 -12.34
N ALA A 388 28.52 19.46 -12.12
CA ALA A 388 29.58 20.36 -12.50
C ALA A 388 30.88 20.12 -11.66
N PHE A 389 30.71 19.91 -10.36
CA PHE A 389 31.80 19.51 -9.48
C PHE A 389 32.43 18.17 -9.90
N GLU A 390 31.60 17.16 -10.13
CA GLU A 390 32.08 15.83 -10.55
C GLU A 390 32.87 15.85 -11.83
N LYS A 391 32.42 16.64 -12.80
CA LYS A 391 33.17 16.81 -14.07
C LYS A 391 34.57 17.40 -13.86
N ARG A 392 34.70 18.39 -12.97
CA ARG A 392 35.99 19.00 -12.64
C ARG A 392 36.87 18.02 -11.87
N LEU A 393 36.31 17.27 -10.93
CA LEU A 393 37.04 16.28 -10.18
C LEU A 393 37.54 15.13 -11.08
N GLN A 394 36.77 14.71 -12.06
CA GLN A 394 37.21 13.73 -13.07
C GLN A 394 38.35 14.27 -13.91
N ALA A 395 38.31 15.55 -14.32
CA ALA A 395 39.36 16.19 -15.10
C ALA A 395 40.71 16.29 -14.31
N SER A 396 40.65 16.21 -12.98
CA SER A 396 41.84 16.16 -12.12
C SER A 396 42.44 14.76 -11.93
N GLY A 397 41.97 13.76 -12.68
CA GLY A 397 42.46 12.39 -12.57
C GLY A 397 42.01 11.65 -11.31
N ALA A 398 40.88 12.06 -10.71
CA ALA A 398 40.28 11.37 -9.60
C ALA A 398 39.76 9.99 -10.01
N PRO A 399 39.84 8.98 -9.13
CA PRO A 399 39.32 7.66 -9.42
C PRO A 399 37.79 7.67 -9.57
N TRP A 400 37.29 6.74 -10.36
CA TRP A 400 35.87 6.57 -10.57
C TRP A 400 35.09 6.38 -9.25
N SER A 401 33.95 7.02 -9.12
CA SER A 401 33.06 6.90 -7.98
C SER A 401 31.66 6.41 -8.41
N ALA A 402 30.98 5.65 -7.54
CA ALA A 402 29.66 5.10 -7.83
C ALA A 402 28.61 6.17 -8.11
N GLY A 403 27.92 6.02 -9.22
CA GLY A 403 26.92 6.98 -9.74
C GLY A 403 27.42 7.76 -10.97
N GLN A 404 28.68 7.61 -11.34
CA GLN A 404 29.24 8.13 -12.59
C GLN A 404 29.14 7.08 -13.72
N PRO A 405 29.10 7.51 -15.01
CA PRO A 405 29.28 6.58 -16.12
C PRO A 405 30.61 5.83 -15.98
N VAL A 406 30.64 4.60 -16.44
CA VAL A 406 31.87 3.80 -16.48
C VAL A 406 32.79 4.42 -17.54
N PRO A 407 34.07 4.71 -17.23
CA PRO A 407 35.02 5.34 -18.15
C PRO A 407 35.32 4.49 -19.38
#